data_621dc47531948eb92be0e4781e84b95e
#
_entry.id   621dc47531948eb92be0e4781e84b95e
#
_cell.length_a   1.000
_cell.length_b   1.000
_cell.length_c   1.000
_cell.angle_alpha   90.00
_cell.angle_beta   90.00
_cell.angle_gamma   90.00
#
_symmetry.space_group_name_H-M   'P 1'
#
loop_
_entity.id
_entity.type
_entity.pdbx_description
1 polymer ?
#
loop_
_entity_poly.entity_id
_entity_poly.type
_entity_poly.pdbx_seq_one_letter_code
_entity_poly.pdbx_strand_id
1 'polypeptide(L)'
;MRIRFALTIACNLALAAAFSIVFSNLSNAESPTGLALGIEKSKPASGPFVAIEGGFMVPYSVTIPGTTITFEMIPIPGGTVKLGTPDDEAGRSDDEGPQASVKIDPIWVGKTELTWGEYKTYMGLYKIFKDSKKMSGPRKVSSTNRVDAITAPTPLYMPTHTFEFGEDPQQPAVTMTQYAAKQYTKWISGMTGAQYRLPTEAEWEYAARANTTSAYSFGSDVSQLEGYAHFDSNSPDGAAAVGSKKPNPFGLHDMHGNVWEWTVDGYSEKGFASLGDGVKTMQEAIQWPTKADSRVVRGGGWQDSADRCRSGARMSSQDEDWKGEDPNSPLSPWWYTTDPARSVGMRLVRSATPLSKELITKFWEYDHEDIESDVEFRIQEGRGALGLPTPELAEEIKENQ
;
A
#
# COMPACT_ATOMS: atom_id res chain seq x y z
N MET A 1 8.54 23.65 62.52
CA MET A 1 7.89 24.12 61.26
C MET A 1 8.87 23.97 60.07
N ARG A 2 9.30 22.76 59.79
CA ARG A 2 10.17 22.41 58.61
C ARG A 2 10.05 20.91 58.30
N ILE A 3 8.90 20.41 57.90
CA ILE A 3 8.72 19.09 57.29
C ILE A 3 7.40 19.11 56.49
N ARG A 4 7.35 19.79 55.34
CA ARG A 4 6.24 19.68 54.37
C ARG A 4 6.60 20.09 52.94
N PHE A 5 7.88 20.13 52.55
CA PHE A 5 8.30 20.51 51.19
C PHE A 5 9.05 19.44 50.40
N ALA A 6 9.20 18.23 50.93
CA ALA A 6 9.97 17.18 50.28
C ALA A 6 9.14 16.11 49.56
N LEU A 7 7.79 16.14 49.66
CA LEU A 7 6.94 15.06 49.09
C LEU A 7 6.30 15.41 47.75
N THR A 8 6.37 16.67 47.31
CA THR A 8 5.71 17.12 46.06
C THR A 8 6.64 17.07 44.84
N ILE A 9 7.93 16.95 45.03
CA ILE A 9 8.92 16.87 43.91
C ILE A 9 9.15 15.45 43.44
N ALA A 10 8.94 14.44 44.29
CA ALA A 10 9.13 13.04 43.92
C ALA A 10 7.99 12.46 43.03
N CYS A 11 6.79 13.04 43.08
CA CYS A 11 5.65 12.57 42.29
C CYS A 11 5.65 13.08 40.86
N ASN A 12 6.26 14.23 40.57
CA ASN A 12 6.34 14.81 39.23
C ASN A 12 7.50 14.23 38.37
N LEU A 13 8.51 13.62 38.98
CA LEU A 13 9.60 12.96 38.30
C LEU A 13 9.25 11.53 37.89
N ALA A 14 8.32 10.86 38.55
CA ALA A 14 7.87 9.53 38.22
C ALA A 14 6.87 9.52 37.04
N LEU A 15 6.09 10.60 36.84
CA LEU A 15 5.18 10.73 35.67
C LEU A 15 5.92 11.12 34.38
N ALA A 16 7.03 11.86 34.47
CA ALA A 16 7.82 12.24 33.31
C ALA A 16 8.65 11.07 32.73
N ALA A 17 9.05 10.11 33.59
CA ALA A 17 9.79 8.92 33.17
C ALA A 17 8.89 7.85 32.53
N ALA A 18 7.59 7.80 32.87
CA ALA A 18 6.65 6.87 32.26
C ALA A 18 6.21 7.30 30.85
N PHE A 19 6.30 8.60 30.52
CA PHE A 19 5.92 9.12 29.20
C PHE A 19 7.03 9.04 28.15
N SER A 20 8.29 8.87 28.56
CA SER A 20 9.44 8.77 27.62
C SER A 20 9.70 7.35 27.13
N ILE A 21 9.03 6.32 27.67
CA ILE A 21 9.24 4.91 27.28
C ILE A 21 8.26 4.44 26.18
N VAL A 22 7.21 5.20 25.89
CA VAL A 22 6.19 4.80 24.91
C VAL A 22 6.58 5.14 23.46
N PHE A 23 7.56 6.01 23.23
CA PHE A 23 7.92 6.44 21.87
C PHE A 23 9.14 5.75 21.24
N SER A 24 9.77 4.80 21.92
CA SER A 24 10.91 4.05 21.34
C SER A 24 10.55 2.68 20.76
N ASN A 25 9.28 2.25 20.75
CA ASN A 25 8.84 0.94 20.30
C ASN A 25 7.74 1.01 19.21
N LEU A 26 7.92 1.82 18.17
CA LEU A 26 7.17 1.66 16.91
C LEU A 26 7.76 0.52 16.03
N SER A 27 8.39 -0.45 16.64
CA SER A 27 8.85 -1.65 15.97
C SER A 27 8.12 -2.86 16.55
N ASN A 28 7.23 -3.43 15.75
CA ASN A 28 6.52 -4.69 15.92
C ASN A 28 5.27 -4.62 16.82
N ALA A 29 4.09 -4.69 16.20
CA ALA A 29 2.90 -5.19 16.88
C ALA A 29 3.21 -6.60 17.37
N GLU A 30 3.49 -6.74 18.64
CA GLU A 30 3.68 -8.04 19.27
C GLU A 30 2.29 -8.63 19.58
N SER A 31 2.10 -9.88 19.16
CA SER A 31 0.98 -10.68 19.67
C SER A 31 1.10 -10.83 21.20
N PRO A 32 0.03 -11.22 21.91
CA PRO A 32 0.09 -11.48 23.36
C PRO A 32 1.19 -12.47 23.78
N THR A 33 1.83 -13.14 22.83
CA THR A 33 2.94 -14.10 23.03
C THR A 33 4.33 -13.47 22.87
N GLY A 34 4.44 -12.16 22.66
CA GLY A 34 5.71 -11.45 22.45
C GLY A 34 6.36 -11.71 21.08
N LEU A 35 5.61 -12.24 20.12
CA LEU A 35 6.04 -12.45 18.73
C LEU A 35 5.42 -11.42 17.80
N ALA A 36 6.14 -11.11 16.73
CA ALA A 36 5.60 -10.25 15.67
C ALA A 36 4.34 -10.88 15.03
N LEU A 37 3.38 -10.06 14.65
CA LEU A 37 2.15 -10.48 13.99
C LEU A 37 2.44 -11.38 12.78
N GLY A 38 1.76 -12.54 12.70
CA GLY A 38 1.95 -13.53 11.62
C GLY A 38 3.20 -14.39 11.76
N ILE A 39 3.89 -14.41 12.91
CA ILE A 39 5.02 -15.30 13.18
C ILE A 39 4.66 -16.30 14.29
N GLU A 40 4.93 -17.57 14.04
CA GLU A 40 4.84 -18.66 15.01
C GLU A 40 6.22 -19.23 15.32
N LYS A 41 6.46 -19.62 16.58
CA LYS A 41 7.74 -20.29 16.98
C LYS A 41 7.84 -21.71 16.46
N SER A 42 6.70 -22.41 16.44
CA SER A 42 6.61 -23.81 16.05
C SER A 42 6.10 -23.93 14.62
N LYS A 43 6.55 -24.94 13.90
CA LYS A 43 6.04 -25.23 12.57
C LYS A 43 4.54 -25.49 12.63
N PRO A 44 3.70 -24.78 11.84
CA PRO A 44 2.27 -25.01 11.77
C PRO A 44 1.95 -26.46 11.37
N ALA A 45 0.90 -27.02 11.96
CA ALA A 45 0.44 -28.39 11.65
C ALA A 45 -0.24 -28.47 10.27
N SER A 46 -0.78 -27.35 9.78
CA SER A 46 -1.49 -27.26 8.48
C SER A 46 -1.45 -25.83 7.95
N GLY A 47 -1.82 -25.65 6.67
CA GLY A 47 -1.85 -24.36 6.00
C GLY A 47 -0.50 -23.93 5.42
N PRO A 48 -0.48 -22.85 4.64
CA PRO A 48 0.76 -22.30 4.08
C PRO A 48 1.62 -21.68 5.18
N PHE A 49 2.93 -21.85 5.09
CA PHE A 49 3.91 -21.19 5.96
C PHE A 49 5.22 -20.97 5.21
N VAL A 50 6.01 -20.02 5.68
CA VAL A 50 7.38 -19.78 5.22
C VAL A 50 8.32 -19.88 6.42
N ALA A 51 9.31 -20.77 6.36
CA ALA A 51 10.33 -20.86 7.38
C ALA A 51 11.30 -19.68 7.28
N ILE A 52 11.55 -19.03 8.40
CA ILE A 52 12.50 -17.90 8.52
C ILE A 52 13.40 -18.15 9.74
N GLU A 53 14.44 -17.34 9.88
CA GLU A 53 15.23 -17.35 11.10
C GLU A 53 14.35 -16.96 12.30
N GLY A 54 14.30 -17.81 13.31
CA GLY A 54 13.54 -17.59 14.55
C GLY A 54 12.05 -18.00 14.52
N GLY A 55 11.53 -18.59 13.41
CA GLY A 55 10.15 -19.06 13.39
C GLY A 55 9.57 -19.34 12.01
N PHE A 56 8.27 -19.22 11.92
CA PHE A 56 7.50 -19.51 10.70
C PHE A 56 6.53 -18.35 10.46
N MET A 57 6.60 -17.76 9.28
CA MET A 57 5.58 -16.84 8.80
C MET A 57 4.33 -17.64 8.44
N VAL A 58 3.18 -17.18 8.91
CA VAL A 58 1.86 -17.75 8.62
C VAL A 58 0.92 -16.70 8.08
N PRO A 59 -0.15 -17.06 7.38
CA PRO A 59 -1.23 -16.13 7.04
C PRO A 59 -1.81 -15.52 8.32
N TYR A 60 -2.21 -14.27 8.26
CA TYR A 60 -2.88 -13.61 9.36
C TYR A 60 -3.91 -12.60 8.87
N SER A 61 -4.90 -12.33 9.71
CA SER A 61 -5.91 -11.30 9.47
C SER A 61 -5.71 -10.13 10.44
N VAL A 62 -6.01 -8.93 9.97
CA VAL A 62 -5.99 -7.71 10.76
C VAL A 62 -7.36 -7.07 10.69
N THR A 63 -7.94 -6.75 11.85
CA THR A 63 -9.09 -5.86 11.92
C THR A 63 -8.58 -4.42 11.99
N ILE A 64 -9.05 -3.56 11.10
CA ILE A 64 -8.70 -2.14 11.13
C ILE A 64 -9.21 -1.54 12.46
N PRO A 65 -8.33 -0.95 13.28
CA PRO A 65 -8.72 -0.41 14.58
C PRO A 65 -9.86 0.61 14.49
N GLY A 66 -10.89 0.43 15.32
CA GLY A 66 -12.11 1.25 15.31
C GLY A 66 -13.20 0.74 14.37
N THR A 67 -13.00 -0.38 13.67
CA THR A 67 -13.95 -0.94 12.70
C THR A 67 -14.20 -2.44 12.90
N THR A 68 -15.07 -3.00 12.08
CA THR A 68 -15.25 -4.47 11.92
C THR A 68 -14.61 -5.00 10.63
N ILE A 69 -13.94 -4.14 9.88
CA ILE A 69 -13.35 -4.44 8.57
C ILE A 69 -12.02 -5.16 8.77
N THR A 70 -11.81 -6.24 8.03
CA THR A 70 -10.60 -7.07 8.11
C THR A 70 -9.95 -7.23 6.74
N PHE A 71 -8.62 -7.33 6.72
CA PHE A 71 -7.85 -7.76 5.56
C PHE A 71 -6.92 -8.92 5.92
N GLU A 72 -6.54 -9.70 4.92
CA GLU A 72 -5.70 -10.89 5.09
C GLU A 72 -4.33 -10.69 4.42
N MET A 73 -3.28 -11.20 5.07
CA MET A 73 -1.91 -11.18 4.58
C MET A 73 -1.38 -12.61 4.42
N ILE A 74 -0.85 -12.91 3.23
CA ILE A 74 -0.34 -14.23 2.86
C ILE A 74 1.18 -14.22 2.88
N PRO A 75 1.86 -15.16 3.56
CA PRO A 75 3.31 -15.24 3.57
C PRO A 75 3.83 -15.78 2.22
N ILE A 76 4.77 -15.05 1.63
CA ILE A 76 5.43 -15.39 0.37
C ILE A 76 6.89 -15.74 0.69
N PRO A 77 7.40 -16.90 0.24
CA PRO A 77 8.79 -17.29 0.45
C PRO A 77 9.74 -16.32 -0.25
N GLY A 78 10.92 -16.15 0.30
CA GLY A 78 12.00 -15.50 -0.43
C GLY A 78 12.44 -16.31 -1.65
N GLY A 79 13.00 -15.63 -2.64
CA GLY A 79 13.46 -16.27 -3.88
C GLY A 79 14.16 -15.29 -4.81
N THR A 80 14.35 -15.70 -6.06
CA THR A 80 14.89 -14.83 -7.11
C THR A 80 13.92 -14.80 -8.27
N VAL A 81 13.52 -13.60 -8.69
CA VAL A 81 12.71 -13.38 -9.89
C VAL A 81 13.60 -12.94 -11.04
N LYS A 82 13.22 -13.35 -12.26
CA LYS A 82 13.62 -12.70 -13.50
C LYS A 82 12.60 -11.60 -13.75
N LEU A 83 12.87 -10.39 -13.25
CA LEU A 83 12.02 -9.23 -13.44
C LEU A 83 11.97 -8.84 -14.91
N GLY A 84 10.77 -8.66 -15.43
CA GLY A 84 10.52 -8.43 -16.85
C GLY A 84 10.28 -9.70 -17.66
N THR A 85 10.05 -9.54 -18.95
CA THR A 85 9.66 -10.61 -19.86
C THR A 85 10.78 -10.97 -20.83
N PRO A 86 10.88 -12.25 -21.25
CA PRO A 86 11.80 -12.62 -22.33
C PRO A 86 11.36 -12.00 -23.67
N ASP A 87 12.30 -11.81 -24.59
CA ASP A 87 12.07 -11.11 -25.86
C ASP A 87 11.05 -11.81 -26.78
N ASP A 88 10.84 -13.11 -26.59
CA ASP A 88 9.92 -13.95 -27.37
C ASP A 88 8.53 -14.13 -26.73
N GLU A 89 8.25 -13.48 -25.59
CA GLU A 89 6.92 -13.58 -24.98
C GLU A 89 5.87 -12.84 -25.80
N ALA A 90 4.80 -13.55 -26.17
CA ALA A 90 3.70 -12.97 -26.94
C ALA A 90 3.00 -11.83 -26.16
N GLY A 91 2.72 -10.73 -26.84
CA GLY A 91 2.07 -9.56 -26.25
C GLY A 91 3.00 -8.68 -25.39
N ARG A 92 4.32 -8.94 -25.41
CA ARG A 92 5.33 -8.14 -24.71
C ARG A 92 5.43 -6.74 -25.30
N SER A 93 5.62 -5.75 -24.40
CA SER A 93 5.99 -4.37 -24.75
C SER A 93 7.49 -4.13 -24.54
N ASP A 94 8.06 -3.13 -25.21
CA ASP A 94 9.50 -2.84 -25.16
C ASP A 94 10.00 -2.46 -23.76
N ASP A 95 9.14 -1.85 -22.97
CA ASP A 95 9.42 -1.42 -21.59
C ASP A 95 9.46 -2.57 -20.56
N GLU A 96 9.08 -3.78 -20.95
CA GLU A 96 9.13 -4.97 -20.10
C GLU A 96 10.52 -5.65 -20.05
N GLY A 97 11.53 -5.08 -20.69
CA GLY A 97 12.89 -5.60 -20.76
C GLY A 97 13.94 -4.51 -20.67
N PRO A 98 15.24 -4.90 -20.68
CA PRO A 98 15.76 -6.26 -20.57
C PRO A 98 15.49 -6.91 -19.23
N GLN A 99 15.43 -8.25 -19.16
CA GLN A 99 15.23 -8.95 -17.90
C GLN A 99 16.38 -8.70 -16.90
N ALA A 100 16.03 -8.48 -15.64
CA ALA A 100 16.97 -8.36 -14.53
C ALA A 100 16.73 -9.45 -13.47
N SER A 101 17.79 -9.91 -12.80
CA SER A 101 17.65 -10.87 -11.69
C SER A 101 17.57 -10.13 -10.37
N VAL A 102 16.47 -10.33 -9.62
CA VAL A 102 16.25 -9.67 -8.32
C VAL A 102 15.98 -10.71 -7.25
N LYS A 103 16.72 -10.61 -6.16
CA LYS A 103 16.48 -11.41 -4.94
C LYS A 103 15.44 -10.72 -4.08
N ILE A 104 14.37 -11.44 -3.80
CA ILE A 104 13.28 -11.03 -2.91
C ILE A 104 13.43 -11.76 -1.59
N ASP A 105 13.42 -11.02 -0.50
CA ASP A 105 13.36 -11.59 0.84
C ASP A 105 11.93 -12.02 1.19
N PRO A 106 11.69 -12.88 2.20
CA PRO A 106 10.35 -13.27 2.59
C PRO A 106 9.49 -12.04 2.96
N ILE A 107 8.26 -12.00 2.44
CA ILE A 107 7.30 -10.92 2.66
C ILE A 107 5.90 -11.49 2.94
N TRP A 108 5.01 -10.69 3.53
CA TRP A 108 3.58 -10.89 3.42
C TRP A 108 3.01 -9.96 2.37
N VAL A 109 2.08 -10.48 1.59
CA VAL A 109 1.35 -9.74 0.55
C VAL A 109 -0.14 -9.81 0.86
N GLY A 110 -0.87 -8.72 0.66
CA GLY A 110 -2.33 -8.71 0.77
C GLY A 110 -2.94 -9.78 -0.11
N LYS A 111 -3.84 -10.60 0.45
CA LYS A 111 -4.49 -11.70 -0.25
C LYS A 111 -5.24 -11.22 -1.49
N THR A 112 -5.80 -10.04 -1.42
CA THR A 112 -6.55 -9.34 -2.45
C THR A 112 -6.03 -7.91 -2.60
N GLU A 113 -6.53 -7.19 -3.57
CA GLU A 113 -6.44 -5.74 -3.66
C GLU A 113 -7.10 -5.07 -2.44
N LEU A 114 -6.74 -3.82 -2.16
CA LEU A 114 -7.37 -3.00 -1.13
C LEU A 114 -8.81 -2.67 -1.52
N THR A 115 -9.76 -2.90 -0.62
CA THR A 115 -11.19 -2.72 -0.89
C THR A 115 -11.72 -1.33 -0.54
N TRP A 116 -12.88 -0.95 -1.09
CA TRP A 116 -13.61 0.26 -0.66
C TRP A 116 -13.99 0.22 0.82
N GLY A 117 -14.31 -0.95 1.36
CA GLY A 117 -14.55 -1.10 2.79
C GLY A 117 -13.37 -0.60 3.63
N GLU A 118 -12.16 -0.99 3.25
CA GLU A 118 -10.92 -0.58 3.93
C GLU A 118 -10.60 0.90 3.67
N TYR A 119 -10.64 1.34 2.41
CA TYR A 119 -10.18 2.68 2.01
C TYR A 119 -11.12 3.80 2.47
N LYS A 120 -12.45 3.57 2.51
CA LYS A 120 -13.43 4.55 3.02
C LYS A 120 -13.19 4.89 4.49
N THR A 121 -12.65 3.94 5.28
CA THR A 121 -12.22 4.23 6.67
C THR A 121 -11.13 5.30 6.69
N TYR A 122 -10.13 5.18 5.81
CA TYR A 122 -9.06 6.17 5.68
C TYR A 122 -9.57 7.51 5.14
N MET A 123 -10.48 7.51 4.17
CA MET A 123 -11.13 8.73 3.67
C MET A 123 -11.84 9.51 4.79
N GLY A 124 -12.48 8.81 5.73
CA GLY A 124 -13.16 9.39 6.88
C GLY A 124 -12.24 10.20 7.81
N LEU A 125 -10.94 9.95 7.78
CA LEU A 125 -9.96 10.67 8.61
C LEU A 125 -9.90 12.17 8.30
N TYR A 126 -10.22 12.59 7.08
CA TYR A 126 -10.26 14.01 6.75
C TYR A 126 -11.21 14.79 7.67
N LYS A 127 -12.42 14.27 7.88
CA LYS A 127 -13.40 14.87 8.78
C LYS A 127 -12.91 14.84 10.22
N ILE A 128 -12.43 13.69 10.68
CA ILE A 128 -11.93 13.49 12.04
C ILE A 128 -10.79 14.48 12.35
N PHE A 129 -9.79 14.58 11.48
CA PHE A 129 -8.67 15.50 11.68
C PHE A 129 -9.08 16.96 11.60
N LYS A 130 -10.06 17.30 10.78
CA LYS A 130 -10.58 18.66 10.68
C LYS A 130 -11.35 19.07 11.93
N ASP A 131 -12.17 18.19 12.46
CA ASP A 131 -12.97 18.44 13.66
C ASP A 131 -12.10 18.48 14.92
N SER A 132 -11.09 17.62 15.02
CA SER A 132 -10.14 17.61 16.14
C SER A 132 -9.31 18.90 16.24
N LYS A 133 -9.09 19.62 15.15
CA LYS A 133 -8.47 20.96 15.18
C LYS A 133 -9.32 22.02 15.85
N LYS A 134 -10.64 21.84 15.90
CA LYS A 134 -11.59 22.72 16.59
C LYS A 134 -11.70 22.42 18.09
N MET A 135 -11.33 21.22 18.50
CA MET A 135 -11.25 20.82 19.89
C MET A 135 -9.86 21.16 20.42
N SER A 136 -9.77 21.84 21.54
CA SER A 136 -8.52 22.17 22.24
C SER A 136 -7.86 20.93 22.87
N GLY A 137 -7.70 19.85 22.09
CA GLY A 137 -7.22 18.54 22.51
C GLY A 137 -5.80 18.20 22.05
N PRO A 138 -5.25 17.03 22.45
CA PRO A 138 -3.82 16.68 22.36
C PRO A 138 -3.28 16.44 20.94
N ARG A 139 -4.09 16.56 19.89
CA ARG A 139 -3.72 16.25 18.49
C ARG A 139 -3.21 17.44 17.68
N LYS A 140 -2.51 18.36 18.31
CA LYS A 140 -1.84 19.41 17.53
C LYS A 140 -0.64 18.82 16.81
N VAL A 141 -0.71 18.75 15.47
CA VAL A 141 0.47 18.52 14.65
C VAL A 141 1.40 19.71 14.83
N SER A 142 2.63 19.46 15.23
CA SER A 142 3.69 20.46 15.40
C SER A 142 4.80 20.26 14.38
N SER A 143 5.68 21.22 14.25
CA SER A 143 6.87 21.08 13.40
C SER A 143 7.77 19.89 13.78
N THR A 144 7.72 19.45 15.05
CA THR A 144 8.54 18.35 15.57
C THR A 144 7.94 16.98 15.34
N ASN A 145 6.61 16.85 15.18
CA ASN A 145 5.93 15.57 14.92
C ASN A 145 5.33 15.47 13.52
N ARG A 146 5.59 16.44 12.65
CA ARG A 146 5.04 16.48 11.29
C ARG A 146 5.49 15.28 10.43
N VAL A 147 6.70 14.79 10.64
CA VAL A 147 7.26 13.63 9.91
C VAL A 147 6.51 12.34 10.23
N ASP A 148 5.96 12.25 11.44
CA ASP A 148 5.18 11.08 11.88
C ASP A 148 3.68 11.22 11.57
N ALA A 149 3.26 12.37 11.04
CA ALA A 149 1.88 12.63 10.69
C ALA A 149 1.51 12.06 9.31
N ILE A 150 0.23 11.78 9.14
CA ILE A 150 -0.34 11.34 7.86
C ILE A 150 -1.26 12.41 7.29
N THR A 151 -1.35 12.48 5.97
CA THR A 151 -2.38 13.28 5.31
C THR A 151 -3.58 12.39 4.97
N ALA A 152 -4.78 12.85 5.28
CA ALA A 152 -6.02 12.21 4.87
C ALA A 152 -6.48 12.78 3.53
N PRO A 153 -7.05 11.95 2.62
CA PRO A 153 -7.59 12.45 1.36
C PRO A 153 -8.80 13.35 1.62
N THR A 154 -8.91 14.40 0.82
CA THR A 154 -10.11 15.25 0.83
C THR A 154 -11.33 14.48 0.33
N PRO A 155 -12.57 14.95 0.62
CA PRO A 155 -13.76 14.43 -0.04
C PRO A 155 -13.60 14.50 -1.57
N LEU A 156 -14.13 13.50 -2.24
CA LEU A 156 -14.15 13.47 -3.71
C LEU A 156 -14.91 14.68 -4.25
N TYR A 157 -14.33 15.35 -5.23
CA TYR A 157 -14.98 16.46 -5.91
C TYR A 157 -16.20 15.99 -6.72
N MET A 158 -16.02 14.91 -7.48
CA MET A 158 -17.07 14.25 -8.24
C MET A 158 -17.18 12.78 -7.82
N PRO A 159 -17.92 12.45 -6.75
CA PRO A 159 -18.08 11.07 -6.30
C PRO A 159 -18.58 10.13 -7.41
N THR A 160 -19.44 10.62 -8.29
CA THR A 160 -19.98 9.86 -9.44
C THR A 160 -18.89 9.40 -10.39
N HIS A 161 -17.80 10.17 -10.58
CA HIS A 161 -16.67 9.72 -11.39
C HIS A 161 -15.98 8.50 -10.76
N THR A 162 -15.59 8.61 -9.49
CA THR A 162 -14.87 7.53 -8.78
C THR A 162 -15.72 6.27 -8.61
N PHE A 163 -17.03 6.42 -8.36
CA PHE A 163 -17.95 5.32 -8.03
C PHE A 163 -18.81 4.86 -9.21
N GLU A 164 -18.59 5.37 -10.41
CA GLU A 164 -19.40 5.02 -11.58
C GLU A 164 -19.43 3.50 -11.85
N PHE A 165 -18.30 2.82 -11.64
CA PHE A 165 -18.14 1.38 -11.87
C PHE A 165 -18.15 0.56 -10.59
N GLY A 166 -18.67 1.13 -9.51
CA GLY A 166 -18.91 0.45 -8.25
C GLY A 166 -18.25 1.08 -7.03
N GLU A 167 -18.92 0.91 -5.90
CA GLU A 167 -18.45 1.35 -4.58
C GLU A 167 -18.78 0.33 -3.48
N ASP A 168 -19.12 -0.90 -3.88
CA ASP A 168 -19.41 -1.97 -2.91
C ASP A 168 -18.20 -2.16 -2.00
N PRO A 169 -18.40 -2.38 -0.70
CA PRO A 169 -17.30 -2.59 0.25
C PRO A 169 -16.33 -3.72 -0.12
N GLN A 170 -16.75 -4.68 -0.94
CA GLN A 170 -15.91 -5.78 -1.41
C GLN A 170 -15.24 -5.53 -2.77
N GLN A 171 -15.54 -4.43 -3.45
CA GLN A 171 -14.86 -4.04 -4.67
C GLN A 171 -13.54 -3.32 -4.36
N PRO A 172 -12.52 -3.39 -5.24
CA PRO A 172 -11.26 -2.69 -5.04
C PRO A 172 -11.46 -1.17 -5.03
N ALA A 173 -10.76 -0.49 -4.15
CA ALA A 173 -10.71 0.97 -4.13
C ALA A 173 -9.82 1.48 -5.26
N VAL A 174 -10.29 2.49 -5.99
CA VAL A 174 -9.63 3.03 -7.19
C VAL A 174 -9.52 4.55 -7.17
N THR A 175 -8.91 5.14 -8.17
CA THR A 175 -8.71 6.58 -8.41
C THR A 175 -7.79 7.30 -7.41
N MET A 176 -7.22 6.60 -6.44
CA MET A 176 -6.22 7.19 -5.53
C MET A 176 -4.89 7.42 -6.25
N THR A 177 -4.22 8.51 -5.93
CA THR A 177 -2.82 8.72 -6.37
C THR A 177 -1.88 7.77 -5.64
N GLN A 178 -0.67 7.56 -6.18
CA GLN A 178 0.37 6.79 -5.47
C GLN A 178 0.68 7.41 -4.10
N TYR A 179 0.71 8.73 -3.99
CA TYR A 179 0.92 9.43 -2.72
C TYR A 179 -0.17 9.09 -1.69
N ALA A 180 -1.45 9.14 -2.09
CA ALA A 180 -2.55 8.76 -1.21
C ALA A 180 -2.47 7.29 -0.78
N ALA A 181 -2.09 6.39 -1.68
CA ALA A 181 -1.83 4.98 -1.39
C ALA A 181 -0.69 4.81 -0.37
N LYS A 182 0.43 5.54 -0.53
CA LYS A 182 1.55 5.56 0.43
C LYS A 182 1.09 6.06 1.81
N GLN A 183 0.27 7.11 1.88
CA GLN A 183 -0.27 7.63 3.13
C GLN A 183 -1.26 6.66 3.81
N TYR A 184 -2.06 5.92 3.04
CA TYR A 184 -2.85 4.81 3.58
C TYR A 184 -1.96 3.77 4.26
N THR A 185 -0.88 3.33 3.60
CA THR A 185 0.03 2.33 4.18
C THR A 185 0.72 2.84 5.45
N LYS A 186 1.08 4.12 5.50
CA LYS A 186 1.62 4.76 6.69
C LYS A 186 0.60 4.81 7.82
N TRP A 187 -0.65 5.19 7.53
CA TRP A 187 -1.73 5.23 8.50
C TRP A 187 -1.98 3.85 9.13
N ILE A 188 -2.21 2.82 8.32
CA ILE A 188 -2.50 1.48 8.84
C ILE A 188 -1.30 0.91 9.61
N SER A 189 -0.08 1.29 9.23
CA SER A 189 1.14 0.94 9.98
C SER A 189 1.14 1.57 11.37
N GLY A 190 0.81 2.85 11.48
CA GLY A 190 0.70 3.55 12.75
C GLY A 190 -0.40 3.01 13.65
N MET A 191 -1.54 2.61 13.06
CA MET A 191 -2.69 2.06 13.79
C MET A 191 -2.45 0.64 14.31
N THR A 192 -1.63 -0.15 13.62
CA THR A 192 -1.43 -1.58 13.93
C THR A 192 -0.06 -1.89 14.53
N GLY A 193 0.89 -0.97 14.43
CA GLY A 193 2.28 -1.17 14.83
C GLY A 193 3.10 -2.08 13.89
N ALA A 194 2.57 -2.47 12.72
CA ALA A 194 3.26 -3.26 11.72
C ALA A 194 3.62 -2.40 10.50
N GLN A 195 4.77 -2.65 9.86
CA GLN A 195 5.23 -1.85 8.73
C GLN A 195 4.57 -2.30 7.41
N TYR A 196 3.42 -1.75 7.05
CA TYR A 196 2.81 -1.92 5.74
C TYR A 196 3.33 -0.86 4.76
N ARG A 197 3.42 -1.24 3.48
CA ARG A 197 3.87 -0.38 2.40
C ARG A 197 3.32 -0.85 1.05
N LEU A 198 3.50 -0.06 0.01
CA LEU A 198 3.35 -0.54 -1.36
C LEU A 198 4.44 -1.57 -1.69
N PRO A 199 4.18 -2.52 -2.60
CA PRO A 199 5.22 -3.37 -3.16
C PRO A 199 6.24 -2.55 -3.95
N THR A 200 7.47 -3.05 -4.05
CA THR A 200 8.32 -2.70 -5.18
C THR A 200 7.83 -3.42 -6.43
N GLU A 201 8.18 -2.91 -7.61
CA GLU A 201 7.80 -3.55 -8.86
C GLU A 201 8.31 -5.00 -8.94
N ALA A 202 9.52 -5.25 -8.46
CA ALA A 202 10.10 -6.59 -8.40
C ALA A 202 9.37 -7.54 -7.43
N GLU A 203 8.93 -7.04 -6.28
CA GLU A 203 8.13 -7.82 -5.32
C GLU A 203 6.75 -8.14 -5.88
N TRP A 204 6.12 -7.17 -6.55
CA TRP A 204 4.82 -7.37 -7.18
C TRP A 204 4.88 -8.46 -8.26
N GLU A 205 5.85 -8.37 -9.18
CA GLU A 205 5.99 -9.36 -10.26
C GLU A 205 6.37 -10.75 -9.71
N TYR A 206 7.23 -10.81 -8.69
CA TYR A 206 7.55 -12.07 -8.02
C TYR A 206 6.32 -12.71 -7.40
N ALA A 207 5.49 -11.92 -6.72
CA ALA A 207 4.24 -12.37 -6.12
C ALA A 207 3.23 -12.83 -7.18
N ALA A 208 3.10 -12.08 -8.30
CA ALA A 208 2.22 -12.42 -9.40
C ALA A 208 2.64 -13.73 -10.08
N ARG A 209 3.91 -13.87 -10.43
CA ARG A 209 4.43 -15.09 -11.09
C ARG A 209 4.35 -16.35 -10.23
N ALA A 210 4.43 -16.23 -8.91
CA ALA A 210 4.35 -17.35 -7.98
C ALA A 210 5.22 -18.55 -8.42
N ASN A 211 6.51 -18.29 -8.70
CA ASN A 211 7.53 -19.22 -9.20
C ASN A 211 7.37 -19.70 -10.66
N THR A 212 6.45 -19.14 -11.43
CA THR A 212 6.38 -19.42 -12.87
C THR A 212 7.23 -18.45 -13.68
N THR A 213 7.54 -18.82 -14.92
CA THR A 213 8.20 -17.96 -15.92
C THR A 213 7.30 -17.68 -17.12
N SER A 214 6.05 -18.17 -17.08
CA SER A 214 5.04 -18.01 -18.12
C SER A 214 4.37 -16.62 -18.05
N ALA A 215 3.62 -16.26 -19.08
CA ALA A 215 2.89 -15.01 -19.18
C ALA A 215 1.96 -14.76 -17.98
N TYR A 216 1.32 -15.81 -17.48
CA TYR A 216 0.45 -15.78 -16.29
C TYR A 216 0.93 -16.80 -15.26
N SER A 217 0.47 -16.69 -14.03
CA SER A 217 0.81 -17.61 -12.94
C SER A 217 0.32 -19.06 -13.13
N PHE A 218 -0.60 -19.27 -14.06
CA PHE A 218 -1.17 -20.58 -14.41
C PHE A 218 -0.64 -21.15 -15.75
N GLY A 219 0.24 -20.44 -16.46
CA GLY A 219 0.78 -20.82 -17.76
C GLY A 219 0.65 -19.71 -18.79
N SER A 220 0.78 -20.05 -20.08
CA SER A 220 0.66 -19.08 -21.19
C SER A 220 -0.62 -19.25 -22.02
N ASP A 221 -1.51 -20.17 -21.62
CA ASP A 221 -2.78 -20.40 -22.30
C ASP A 221 -3.82 -19.35 -21.87
N VAL A 222 -4.02 -18.36 -22.73
CA VAL A 222 -4.95 -17.25 -22.47
C VAL A 222 -6.40 -17.70 -22.27
N SER A 223 -6.80 -18.88 -22.83
CA SER A 223 -8.17 -19.39 -22.66
C SER A 223 -8.52 -19.72 -21.19
N GLN A 224 -7.51 -19.88 -20.34
CA GLN A 224 -7.70 -20.12 -18.91
C GLN A 224 -7.85 -18.83 -18.08
N LEU A 225 -7.53 -17.65 -18.65
CA LEU A 225 -7.48 -16.38 -17.95
C LEU A 225 -8.82 -16.03 -17.26
N GLU A 226 -9.95 -16.37 -17.89
CA GLU A 226 -11.29 -16.13 -17.32
C GLU A 226 -11.48 -16.76 -15.93
N GLY A 227 -10.79 -17.87 -15.64
CA GLY A 227 -10.83 -18.51 -14.34
C GLY A 227 -10.04 -17.80 -13.25
N TYR A 228 -9.14 -16.87 -13.60
CA TYR A 228 -8.20 -16.22 -12.70
C TYR A 228 -8.32 -14.69 -12.67
N ALA A 229 -8.99 -14.08 -13.65
CA ALA A 229 -9.00 -12.64 -13.86
C ALA A 229 -10.38 -12.09 -14.20
N HIS A 230 -10.59 -10.83 -13.83
CA HIS A 230 -11.61 -9.94 -14.39
C HIS A 230 -10.91 -9.00 -15.37
N PHE A 231 -11.32 -9.01 -16.64
CA PHE A 231 -10.72 -8.25 -17.73
C PHE A 231 -11.80 -7.94 -18.80
N ASP A 232 -11.47 -7.27 -19.89
CA ASP A 232 -12.42 -6.75 -20.87
C ASP A 232 -13.47 -7.78 -21.37
N SER A 233 -13.07 -9.04 -21.52
CA SER A 233 -13.97 -10.07 -22.05
C SER A 233 -15.01 -10.57 -21.06
N ASN A 234 -14.86 -10.33 -19.75
CA ASN A 234 -15.73 -10.89 -18.72
C ASN A 234 -16.16 -9.94 -17.60
N SER A 235 -15.79 -8.65 -17.69
CA SER A 235 -16.10 -7.63 -16.68
C SER A 235 -16.54 -6.30 -17.32
N PRO A 236 -17.59 -6.29 -18.15
CA PRO A 236 -17.97 -5.12 -18.93
C PRO A 236 -18.51 -3.95 -18.07
N ASP A 237 -18.97 -4.24 -16.86
CA ASP A 237 -19.67 -3.27 -16.00
C ASP A 237 -18.76 -2.62 -14.94
N GLY A 238 -17.50 -3.03 -14.86
CA GLY A 238 -16.55 -2.48 -13.89
C GLY A 238 -15.74 -3.53 -13.12
N ALA A 239 -15.04 -3.08 -12.09
CA ALA A 239 -14.28 -3.96 -11.21
C ALA A 239 -15.22 -4.88 -10.41
N ALA A 240 -14.85 -6.14 -10.27
CA ALA A 240 -15.62 -7.12 -9.49
C ALA A 240 -15.21 -7.14 -8.01
N ALA A 241 -16.01 -7.79 -7.17
CA ALA A 241 -15.62 -8.08 -5.80
C ALA A 241 -14.30 -8.86 -5.76
N VAL A 242 -13.37 -8.41 -4.91
CA VAL A 242 -12.03 -9.02 -4.78
C VAL A 242 -12.12 -10.49 -4.38
N GLY A 243 -11.16 -11.31 -4.82
CA GLY A 243 -11.08 -12.72 -4.46
C GLY A 243 -12.13 -13.62 -5.10
N SER A 244 -12.89 -13.13 -6.07
CA SER A 244 -13.97 -13.90 -6.71
C SER A 244 -13.48 -14.91 -7.75
N LYS A 245 -12.25 -14.78 -8.23
CA LYS A 245 -11.56 -15.71 -9.15
C LYS A 245 -10.55 -16.60 -8.40
N LYS A 246 -9.98 -17.58 -9.09
CA LYS A 246 -8.98 -18.47 -8.51
C LYS A 246 -7.71 -17.71 -8.13
N PRO A 247 -7.08 -18.03 -7.00
CA PRO A 247 -5.80 -17.47 -6.64
C PRO A 247 -4.65 -18.06 -7.48
N ASN A 248 -3.52 -17.37 -7.48
CA ASN A 248 -2.26 -17.91 -7.98
C ASN A 248 -1.68 -18.99 -7.02
N PRO A 249 -0.58 -19.68 -7.39
CA PRO A 249 0.02 -20.73 -6.54
C PRO A 249 0.48 -20.25 -5.14
N PHE A 250 0.69 -18.96 -4.93
CA PHE A 250 0.95 -18.40 -3.60
C PHE A 250 -0.31 -18.11 -2.77
N GLY A 251 -1.51 -18.24 -3.36
CA GLY A 251 -2.78 -17.96 -2.68
C GLY A 251 -3.22 -16.50 -2.80
N LEU A 252 -2.63 -15.73 -3.72
CA LEU A 252 -2.99 -14.35 -4.01
C LEU A 252 -4.03 -14.29 -5.13
N HIS A 253 -5.09 -13.53 -4.92
CA HIS A 253 -6.16 -13.30 -5.90
C HIS A 253 -5.90 -12.02 -6.71
N ASP A 254 -6.54 -11.94 -7.86
CA ASP A 254 -6.65 -10.75 -8.70
C ASP A 254 -5.29 -10.18 -9.19
N MET A 255 -4.28 -11.07 -9.32
CA MET A 255 -2.94 -10.68 -9.82
C MET A 255 -2.90 -10.49 -11.35
N HIS A 256 -4.00 -10.76 -12.06
CA HIS A 256 -4.08 -10.77 -13.53
C HIS A 256 -5.34 -10.06 -14.04
N GLY A 257 -5.65 -8.87 -13.51
CA GLY A 257 -6.83 -8.10 -13.90
C GLY A 257 -7.50 -7.47 -12.70
N ASN A 258 -8.77 -7.19 -12.78
CA ASN A 258 -9.59 -6.43 -11.85
C ASN A 258 -9.15 -4.96 -11.79
N VAL A 259 -8.09 -4.61 -11.04
CA VAL A 259 -7.51 -3.26 -11.12
C VAL A 259 -5.98 -3.29 -11.18
N TRP A 260 -5.40 -2.29 -11.83
CA TRP A 260 -3.98 -1.99 -11.75
C TRP A 260 -3.59 -1.65 -10.32
N GLU A 261 -2.40 -2.05 -9.91
CA GLU A 261 -1.91 -1.87 -8.55
C GLU A 261 -0.65 -1.03 -8.51
N TRP A 262 -0.64 -0.01 -7.65
CA TRP A 262 0.53 0.82 -7.42
C TRP A 262 1.72 0.02 -6.91
N THR A 263 2.87 0.25 -7.51
CA THR A 263 4.18 -0.04 -6.92
C THR A 263 4.84 1.26 -6.44
N VAL A 264 5.96 1.18 -5.71
CA VAL A 264 6.68 2.37 -5.25
C VAL A 264 7.56 2.97 -6.36
N ASP A 265 7.78 2.23 -7.43
CA ASP A 265 8.75 2.54 -8.47
C ASP A 265 8.28 3.62 -9.43
N GLY A 266 9.23 4.40 -9.93
CA GLY A 266 9.07 5.28 -11.07
C GLY A 266 9.16 4.50 -12.38
N TYR A 267 8.39 4.92 -13.37
CA TYR A 267 8.37 4.28 -14.67
C TYR A 267 9.56 4.71 -15.54
N SER A 268 10.10 3.75 -16.28
CA SER A 268 11.12 3.95 -17.29
C SER A 268 10.71 3.26 -18.58
N GLU A 269 10.70 4.00 -19.70
CA GLU A 269 10.50 3.43 -21.05
C GLU A 269 11.60 2.43 -21.44
N LYS A 270 12.76 2.53 -20.79
CA LYS A 270 13.90 1.60 -20.98
C LYS A 270 13.80 0.37 -20.09
N GLY A 271 12.64 0.15 -19.48
CA GLY A 271 12.39 -0.97 -18.58
C GLY A 271 13.44 -1.07 -17.49
N PHE A 272 14.10 -2.21 -17.41
CA PHE A 272 15.05 -2.55 -16.35
C PHE A 272 16.53 -2.40 -16.77
N ALA A 273 16.82 -1.70 -17.88
CA ALA A 273 18.17 -1.53 -18.38
C ALA A 273 19.14 -0.91 -17.36
N SER A 274 18.63 -0.05 -16.45
CA SER A 274 19.43 0.58 -15.38
C SER A 274 19.97 -0.41 -14.34
N LEU A 275 19.35 -1.58 -14.21
CA LEU A 275 19.75 -2.59 -13.22
C LEU A 275 21.03 -3.33 -13.64
N GLY A 276 21.33 -3.43 -14.95
CA GLY A 276 22.53 -4.11 -15.45
C GLY A 276 22.60 -5.58 -15.06
N ASP A 277 23.78 -6.16 -15.19
CA ASP A 277 24.03 -7.58 -14.92
C ASP A 277 24.11 -7.92 -13.42
N GLY A 278 24.00 -9.21 -13.14
CA GLY A 278 24.10 -9.78 -11.79
C GLY A 278 22.76 -9.80 -11.04
N VAL A 279 22.78 -10.40 -9.84
CA VAL A 279 21.61 -10.47 -8.98
C VAL A 279 21.57 -9.21 -8.09
N LYS A 280 20.49 -8.47 -8.17
CA LYS A 280 20.24 -7.29 -7.31
C LYS A 280 19.46 -7.71 -6.07
N THR A 281 19.68 -7.04 -4.97
CA THR A 281 18.75 -7.07 -3.83
C THR A 281 17.48 -6.28 -4.20
N MET A 282 16.39 -6.50 -3.46
CA MET A 282 15.16 -5.72 -3.61
C MET A 282 15.45 -4.21 -3.55
N GLN A 283 16.28 -3.76 -2.62
CA GLN A 283 16.60 -2.34 -2.43
C GLN A 283 17.40 -1.74 -3.61
N GLU A 284 18.32 -2.51 -4.20
CA GLU A 284 19.09 -2.09 -5.37
C GLU A 284 18.25 -2.07 -6.65
N ALA A 285 17.16 -2.85 -6.67
CA ALA A 285 16.26 -2.93 -7.83
C ALA A 285 15.21 -1.82 -7.87
N ILE A 286 14.94 -1.12 -6.74
CA ILE A 286 13.95 -0.04 -6.73
C ILE A 286 14.39 1.10 -7.64
N GLN A 287 13.55 1.42 -8.60
CA GLN A 287 13.69 2.59 -9.44
C GLN A 287 12.91 3.76 -8.81
N TRP A 288 13.50 4.43 -7.82
CA TRP A 288 12.83 5.55 -7.15
C TRP A 288 12.38 6.61 -8.14
N PRO A 289 11.13 7.13 -8.03
CA PRO A 289 10.65 8.19 -8.89
C PRO A 289 11.56 9.43 -8.85
N THR A 290 11.80 10.02 -10.01
CA THR A 290 12.57 11.26 -10.18
C THR A 290 11.73 12.40 -10.72
N LYS A 291 10.42 12.15 -10.93
CA LYS A 291 9.41 13.09 -11.39
C LYS A 291 8.16 12.93 -10.55
N ALA A 292 7.31 13.93 -10.56
CA ALA A 292 6.01 13.87 -9.88
C ALA A 292 5.04 12.89 -10.54
N ASP A 293 5.17 12.69 -11.85
CA ASP A 293 4.39 11.78 -12.70
C ASP A 293 5.18 10.51 -13.09
N SER A 294 4.61 9.68 -13.95
CA SER A 294 5.25 8.51 -14.55
C SER A 294 5.68 7.48 -13.51
N ARG A 295 4.71 6.92 -12.81
CA ARG A 295 4.90 5.88 -11.81
C ARG A 295 4.36 4.55 -12.30
N VAL A 296 4.90 3.45 -11.79
CA VAL A 296 4.55 2.10 -12.25
C VAL A 296 3.29 1.59 -11.57
N VAL A 297 2.37 1.09 -12.39
CA VAL A 297 1.27 0.23 -11.97
C VAL A 297 1.36 -1.12 -12.68
N ARG A 298 0.86 -2.18 -12.05
CA ARG A 298 0.99 -3.58 -12.49
C ARG A 298 -0.36 -4.31 -12.39
N GLY A 299 -0.54 -5.39 -13.15
CA GLY A 299 -1.63 -6.34 -13.03
C GLY A 299 -2.68 -6.33 -14.13
N GLY A 300 -2.87 -5.22 -14.80
CA GLY A 300 -4.01 -5.01 -15.70
C GLY A 300 -5.28 -4.64 -14.93
N GLY A 301 -6.27 -4.11 -15.61
CA GLY A 301 -7.55 -3.74 -15.06
C GLY A 301 -8.71 -4.46 -15.75
N TRP A 302 -9.90 -4.31 -15.21
CA TRP A 302 -11.14 -4.91 -15.71
C TRP A 302 -11.47 -4.53 -17.16
N GLN A 303 -10.98 -3.40 -17.65
CA GLN A 303 -11.20 -2.88 -19.00
C GLN A 303 -10.08 -3.24 -19.98
N ASP A 304 -9.01 -3.92 -19.52
CA ASP A 304 -7.84 -4.21 -20.33
C ASP A 304 -7.95 -5.58 -21.01
N SER A 305 -7.26 -5.70 -22.15
CA SER A 305 -7.12 -6.97 -22.87
C SER A 305 -6.20 -7.94 -22.14
N ALA A 306 -6.30 -9.21 -22.47
CA ALA A 306 -5.55 -10.29 -21.82
C ALA A 306 -4.02 -10.06 -21.77
N ASP A 307 -3.44 -9.48 -22.83
CA ASP A 307 -2.00 -9.17 -22.89
C ASP A 307 -1.56 -8.13 -21.86
N ARG A 308 -2.47 -7.24 -21.41
CA ARG A 308 -2.22 -6.28 -20.35
C ARG A 308 -2.29 -6.90 -18.95
N CYS A 309 -2.92 -8.07 -18.82
CA CYS A 309 -3.06 -8.82 -17.56
C CYS A 309 -1.91 -9.82 -17.33
N ARG A 310 -0.87 -9.85 -18.18
CA ARG A 310 0.32 -10.71 -17.98
C ARG A 310 1.12 -10.30 -16.75
N SER A 311 1.82 -11.24 -16.14
CA SER A 311 2.69 -10.97 -14.97
C SER A 311 3.75 -9.91 -15.25
N GLY A 312 4.24 -9.83 -16.50
CA GLY A 312 5.27 -8.87 -16.92
C GLY A 312 4.74 -7.53 -17.41
N ALA A 313 3.43 -7.41 -17.71
CA ALA A 313 2.85 -6.17 -18.22
C ALA A 313 2.99 -5.01 -17.25
N ARG A 314 3.29 -3.82 -17.78
CA ARG A 314 3.52 -2.58 -17.03
C ARG A 314 2.67 -1.46 -17.61
N MET A 315 2.34 -0.48 -16.79
CA MET A 315 1.76 0.79 -17.24
C MET A 315 2.38 1.95 -16.46
N SER A 316 2.59 3.07 -17.15
CA SER A 316 2.97 4.35 -16.53
C SER A 316 1.72 5.12 -16.12
N SER A 317 1.71 5.69 -14.95
CA SER A 317 0.76 6.78 -14.67
C SER A 317 1.08 8.00 -15.54
N GLN A 318 0.05 8.81 -15.79
CA GLN A 318 0.13 10.07 -16.52
C GLN A 318 -0.58 11.12 -15.66
N ASP A 319 0.05 11.48 -14.56
CA ASP A 319 -0.58 12.21 -13.47
C ASP A 319 -1.27 13.53 -13.89
N GLU A 320 -0.69 14.28 -14.83
CA GLU A 320 -1.30 15.50 -15.34
C GLU A 320 -2.60 15.20 -16.11
N ASP A 321 -2.57 14.20 -17.03
CA ASP A 321 -3.74 13.80 -17.80
C ASP A 321 -4.79 13.16 -16.90
N TRP A 322 -4.37 12.33 -15.93
CA TRP A 322 -5.29 11.66 -15.00
C TRP A 322 -5.95 12.61 -14.00
N LYS A 323 -5.40 13.81 -13.82
CA LYS A 323 -5.97 14.91 -13.02
C LYS A 323 -6.62 16.00 -13.87
N GLY A 324 -6.66 15.83 -15.18
CA GLY A 324 -7.02 16.88 -16.14
C GLY A 324 -8.40 17.51 -15.93
N GLU A 325 -9.33 16.81 -15.28
CA GLU A 325 -10.67 17.32 -14.94
C GLU A 325 -10.78 17.89 -13.52
N ASP A 326 -9.73 17.92 -12.73
CA ASP A 326 -9.77 18.58 -11.41
C ASP A 326 -9.87 20.09 -11.60
N PRO A 327 -10.96 20.72 -11.13
CA PRO A 327 -11.19 22.16 -11.32
C PRO A 327 -10.33 23.04 -10.41
N ASN A 328 -9.55 22.43 -9.53
CA ASN A 328 -8.76 23.15 -8.55
C ASN A 328 -7.33 23.40 -9.02
N SER A 329 -6.68 24.40 -8.44
CA SER A 329 -5.25 24.62 -8.55
C SER A 329 -4.68 24.78 -7.13
N PRO A 330 -3.62 24.07 -6.79
CA PRO A 330 -3.01 22.94 -7.51
C PRO A 330 -3.99 21.76 -7.67
N LEU A 331 -3.70 20.86 -8.61
CA LEU A 331 -4.48 19.62 -8.79
C LEU A 331 -4.40 18.74 -7.53
N SER A 332 -5.38 17.85 -7.33
CA SER A 332 -5.46 17.02 -6.13
C SER A 332 -4.21 16.13 -5.97
N PRO A 333 -3.50 16.18 -4.83
CA PRO A 333 -2.45 15.21 -4.54
C PRO A 333 -2.99 13.83 -4.09
N TRP A 334 -4.31 13.67 -3.92
CA TRP A 334 -4.92 12.43 -3.41
C TRP A 334 -5.78 11.67 -4.41
N TRP A 335 -6.32 12.36 -5.45
CA TRP A 335 -7.30 11.77 -6.35
C TRP A 335 -7.01 12.08 -7.81
N TYR A 336 -7.34 11.12 -8.67
CA TYR A 336 -7.45 11.29 -10.11
C TYR A 336 -8.91 11.54 -10.53
N THR A 337 -9.09 12.11 -11.71
CA THR A 337 -10.39 12.59 -12.20
C THR A 337 -10.74 12.14 -13.62
N THR A 338 -9.89 11.34 -14.27
CA THR A 338 -10.11 10.85 -15.65
C THR A 338 -10.14 9.33 -15.74
N ASP A 339 -10.65 8.80 -16.84
CA ASP A 339 -11.01 7.40 -17.05
C ASP A 339 -9.93 6.36 -16.74
N PRO A 340 -8.67 6.51 -17.18
CA PRO A 340 -7.66 5.47 -16.91
C PRO A 340 -7.48 5.15 -15.43
N ALA A 341 -7.69 6.15 -14.56
CA ALA A 341 -7.52 5.99 -13.11
C ALA A 341 -8.65 5.19 -12.45
N ARG A 342 -9.79 4.97 -13.12
CA ARG A 342 -10.92 4.17 -12.60
C ARG A 342 -10.62 2.69 -12.45
N SER A 343 -9.49 2.23 -12.96
CA SER A 343 -8.99 0.87 -12.78
C SER A 343 -7.65 0.83 -12.04
N VAL A 344 -7.31 1.85 -11.24
CA VAL A 344 -6.04 1.92 -10.53
C VAL A 344 -6.27 1.96 -9.02
N GLY A 345 -5.84 0.90 -8.37
CA GLY A 345 -5.90 0.67 -6.93
C GLY A 345 -4.54 0.30 -6.34
N MET A 346 -4.53 -0.51 -5.31
CA MET A 346 -3.30 -0.92 -4.62
C MET A 346 -3.44 -2.24 -3.86
N ARG A 347 -2.30 -2.80 -3.47
CA ARG A 347 -2.17 -3.96 -2.58
C ARG A 347 -1.13 -3.69 -1.50
N LEU A 348 -1.34 -4.25 -0.30
CA LEU A 348 -0.41 -4.12 0.82
C LEU A 348 0.73 -5.14 0.74
N VAL A 349 1.92 -4.70 1.14
CA VAL A 349 3.08 -5.58 1.41
C VAL A 349 3.66 -5.25 2.78
N ARG A 350 4.20 -6.30 3.44
CA ARG A 350 4.96 -6.19 4.69
C ARG A 350 6.19 -7.09 4.62
N SER A 351 7.36 -6.56 4.92
CA SER A 351 8.60 -7.33 4.99
C SER A 351 8.63 -8.22 6.23
N ALA A 352 9.20 -9.44 6.12
CA ALA A 352 9.40 -10.33 7.27
C ALA A 352 10.33 -9.68 8.31
N THR A 353 11.39 -9.03 7.84
CA THR A 353 12.27 -8.19 8.65
C THR A 353 11.87 -6.73 8.45
N PRO A 354 11.57 -5.96 9.51
CA PRO A 354 11.26 -4.54 9.38
C PRO A 354 12.37 -3.79 8.64
N LEU A 355 11.98 -2.89 7.75
CA LEU A 355 12.91 -2.01 7.06
C LEU A 355 13.45 -0.94 8.01
N SER A 356 14.64 -0.40 7.71
CA SER A 356 15.19 0.73 8.47
C SER A 356 14.26 1.94 8.41
N LYS A 357 14.35 2.82 9.41
CA LYS A 357 13.53 4.04 9.44
C LYS A 357 13.71 4.89 8.18
N GLU A 358 14.93 4.99 7.70
CA GLU A 358 15.27 5.79 6.51
C GLU A 358 14.60 5.19 5.26
N LEU A 359 14.61 3.87 5.12
CA LEU A 359 14.05 3.19 3.97
C LEU A 359 12.52 3.21 4.00
N ILE A 360 11.89 2.85 5.13
CA ILE A 360 10.43 2.84 5.21
C ILE A 360 9.84 4.25 5.05
N THR A 361 10.55 5.30 5.48
CA THR A 361 10.14 6.69 5.25
C THR A 361 10.00 6.99 3.76
N LYS A 362 10.90 6.49 2.90
CA LYS A 362 10.79 6.65 1.44
C LYS A 362 9.56 5.95 0.85
N PHE A 363 9.11 4.85 1.45
CA PHE A 363 7.87 4.19 1.05
C PHE A 363 6.62 4.97 1.46
N TRP A 364 6.68 5.82 2.48
CA TRP A 364 5.53 6.51 3.05
C TRP A 364 5.40 7.96 2.65
N GLU A 365 6.53 8.67 2.52
CA GLU A 365 6.51 10.11 2.27
C GLU A 365 6.43 10.42 0.76
N TYR A 366 6.16 11.68 0.45
CA TYR A 366 6.31 12.22 -0.89
C TYR A 366 7.79 12.08 -1.33
N ASP A 367 8.00 11.88 -2.60
CA ASP A 367 9.30 11.62 -3.21
C ASP A 367 9.67 12.67 -4.27
N HIS A 368 8.85 13.73 -4.40
CA HIS A 368 9.07 14.85 -5.29
C HIS A 368 8.58 16.16 -4.66
N GLU A 369 9.30 17.27 -4.90
CA GLU A 369 9.01 18.59 -4.35
C GLU A 369 7.65 19.17 -4.79
N ASP A 370 7.20 18.85 -6.00
CA ASP A 370 5.90 19.29 -6.50
C ASP A 370 4.77 18.67 -5.69
N ILE A 371 4.86 17.36 -5.37
CA ILE A 371 3.83 16.69 -4.55
C ILE A 371 3.83 17.28 -3.14
N GLU A 372 5.00 17.54 -2.55
CA GLU A 372 5.12 18.20 -1.25
C GLU A 372 4.42 19.56 -1.26
N SER A 373 4.74 20.38 -2.27
CA SER A 373 4.20 21.71 -2.44
C SER A 373 2.67 21.70 -2.57
N ASP A 374 2.12 20.81 -3.40
CA ASP A 374 0.68 20.66 -3.60
C ASP A 374 -0.04 20.24 -2.33
N VAL A 375 0.53 19.27 -1.59
CA VAL A 375 0.00 18.81 -0.30
C VAL A 375 0.00 19.95 0.72
N GLU A 376 1.12 20.66 0.86
CA GLU A 376 1.22 21.77 1.82
C GLU A 376 0.25 22.90 1.50
N PHE A 377 0.14 23.27 0.23
CA PHE A 377 -0.78 24.30 -0.21
C PHE A 377 -2.23 23.93 0.10
N ARG A 378 -2.64 22.69 -0.24
CA ARG A 378 -3.98 22.18 0.06
C ARG A 378 -4.29 22.18 1.54
N ILE A 379 -3.33 21.78 2.39
CA ILE A 379 -3.50 21.81 3.85
C ILE A 379 -3.65 23.24 4.36
N GLN A 380 -2.84 24.19 3.86
CA GLN A 380 -2.90 25.61 4.26
C GLN A 380 -4.25 26.25 3.90
N GLU A 381 -4.82 25.92 2.75
CA GLU A 381 -6.15 26.39 2.34
C GLU A 381 -7.31 25.66 3.03
N GLY A 382 -7.04 24.70 3.89
CA GLY A 382 -8.07 23.87 4.54
C GLY A 382 -8.74 22.85 3.61
N ARG A 383 -8.17 22.60 2.44
CA ARG A 383 -8.56 21.55 1.46
C ARG A 383 -7.76 20.28 1.64
N GLY A 384 -7.23 20.04 2.82
CA GLY A 384 -6.50 18.85 3.25
C GLY A 384 -6.50 18.79 4.76
N ALA A 385 -6.12 17.65 5.31
CA ALA A 385 -6.00 17.44 6.74
C ALA A 385 -4.74 16.62 7.06
N LEU A 386 -4.07 17.02 8.15
CA LEU A 386 -2.87 16.35 8.65
C LEU A 386 -3.14 15.95 10.11
N GLY A 387 -2.90 14.72 10.47
CA GLY A 387 -3.11 14.20 11.81
C GLY A 387 -2.15 13.08 12.19
N LEU A 388 -2.25 12.59 13.42
CA LEU A 388 -1.40 11.54 13.97
C LEU A 388 -2.18 10.23 14.08
N PRO A 389 -1.61 9.08 13.64
CA PRO A 389 -2.20 7.76 13.83
C PRO A 389 -1.96 7.29 15.28
N THR A 390 -2.63 7.92 16.24
CA THR A 390 -2.54 7.58 17.67
C THR A 390 -3.56 6.49 18.05
N PRO A 391 -3.38 5.76 19.16
CA PRO A 391 -4.36 4.76 19.60
C PRO A 391 -5.78 5.32 19.80
N GLU A 392 -5.90 6.57 20.24
CA GLU A 392 -7.18 7.26 20.45
C GLU A 392 -7.95 7.45 19.13
N LEU A 393 -7.25 7.46 17.98
CA LEU A 393 -7.88 7.57 16.66
C LEU A 393 -8.86 6.42 16.38
N ALA A 394 -8.61 5.22 16.95
CA ALA A 394 -9.51 4.10 16.82
C ALA A 394 -10.90 4.36 17.41
N GLU A 395 -10.99 5.02 18.57
CA GLU A 395 -12.28 5.38 19.16
C GLU A 395 -12.99 6.45 18.33
N GLU A 396 -12.25 7.43 17.81
CA GLU A 396 -12.85 8.45 16.94
C GLU A 396 -13.33 7.90 15.60
N ILE A 397 -12.62 6.93 15.02
CA ILE A 397 -13.08 6.21 13.82
C ILE A 397 -14.41 5.51 14.13
N LYS A 398 -14.49 4.80 15.26
CA LYS A 398 -15.69 4.07 15.68
C LYS A 398 -16.89 5.00 15.90
N GLU A 399 -16.68 6.18 16.45
CA GLU A 399 -17.75 7.17 16.68
C GLU A 399 -18.24 7.84 15.38
N ASN A 400 -17.46 7.77 14.29
CA ASN A 400 -17.78 8.40 13.01
C ASN A 400 -18.22 7.43 11.92
N GLN A 401 -18.35 6.14 12.23
CA GLN A 401 -19.01 5.13 11.39
C GLN A 401 -20.53 5.21 11.58
#